data_b636a19f71e4fec93aa075586468cc07
#
_entry.id   b636a19f71e4fec93aa075586468cc07
#
_cell.length_a   1.000
_cell.length_b   1.000
_cell.length_c   1.000
_cell.angle_alpha   90.00
_cell.angle_beta   90.00
_cell.angle_gamma   90.00
#
_symmetry.space_group_name_H-M   'P 1'
#
loop_
_entity.id
_entity.type
_entity.pdbx_description
1 polymer ?
#
loop_
_entity_poly.entity_id
_entity_poly.type
_entity_poly.pdbx_seq_one_letter_code
_entity_poly.pdbx_strand_id
1 'polypeptide(L)'
;MAAVCGGSFQAVACTGIALTAADGSYVQSRTIEWARGVLQSEYVVIPRGQWLRSFTPLGADGMTFTAKYGVVGLSVVQKEFIAEGINEAGLSAGLFFFPQYGGYEPYEPAQNDRTLADLQFVAWVLTQFSTVDEVKAAVGGVRIVALEKTSVVHWRIGEPSGRQVVLEIVGGVPHFYENEVGVLTNAPGFEWQLTNLNNYVNLYPGDAPVRRLDGVTLRPTGGNSGFLGLPGDATPPSRFVRAAFYRATAPQRATGFETVQQCFHLLNNFDIPIGIEPVSYTHLRAHETDQY
;
A
#
# COMPACT_ATOMS: atom_id res chain seq x y z
N MET A 1 -25.46 -33.86 -4.62
CA MET A 1 -25.51 -32.45 -4.16
C MET A 1 -24.09 -32.05 -3.79
N ALA A 2 -23.40 -31.34 -4.68
CA ALA A 2 -22.06 -30.85 -4.44
C ALA A 2 -22.18 -29.53 -3.62
N ALA A 3 -21.68 -29.53 -2.38
CA ALA A 3 -21.55 -28.33 -1.59
C ALA A 3 -20.51 -27.43 -2.29
N VAL A 4 -20.96 -26.33 -2.87
CA VAL A 4 -20.12 -25.23 -3.27
C VAL A 4 -19.61 -24.61 -1.96
N CYS A 5 -18.39 -24.94 -1.56
CA CYS A 5 -17.68 -24.16 -0.54
C CYS A 5 -17.42 -22.77 -1.14
N GLY A 6 -18.33 -21.85 -0.86
CA GLY A 6 -18.13 -20.43 -1.06
C GLY A 6 -17.01 -19.97 -0.13
N GLY A 7 -15.79 -19.91 -0.64
CA GLY A 7 -14.70 -19.21 0.03
C GLY A 7 -15.12 -17.75 0.15
N SER A 8 -15.45 -17.30 1.35
CA SER A 8 -15.69 -15.90 1.62
C SER A 8 -14.38 -15.17 1.34
N PHE A 9 -14.36 -14.35 0.30
CA PHE A 9 -13.30 -13.38 0.07
C PHE A 9 -13.25 -12.46 1.29
N GLN A 10 -12.22 -12.62 2.10
CA GLN A 10 -12.04 -11.76 3.26
C GLN A 10 -11.45 -10.44 2.75
N ALA A 11 -12.23 -9.39 2.88
CA ALA A 11 -11.81 -8.07 2.45
C ALA A 11 -10.67 -7.57 3.34
N VAL A 12 -9.52 -7.33 2.72
CA VAL A 12 -8.44 -6.53 3.27
C VAL A 12 -8.31 -5.34 2.35
N ALA A 13 -8.60 -4.15 2.85
CA ALA A 13 -8.50 -2.93 2.08
C ALA A 13 -7.30 -2.11 2.59
N CYS A 14 -6.61 -1.47 1.68
CA CYS A 14 -5.47 -0.60 1.98
C CYS A 14 -5.48 0.56 1.00
N THR A 15 -5.20 1.76 1.49
CA THR A 15 -5.01 2.94 0.63
C THR A 15 -3.76 3.67 1.06
N GLY A 16 -2.75 3.71 0.21
CA GLY A 16 -1.49 4.41 0.43
C GLY A 16 -1.42 5.67 -0.42
N ILE A 17 -0.91 6.75 0.17
CA ILE A 17 -0.61 8.02 -0.51
C ILE A 17 0.78 8.51 -0.12
N ALA A 18 1.36 9.35 -0.96
CA ALA A 18 2.61 10.04 -0.66
C ALA A 18 2.52 11.52 -1.05
N LEU A 19 3.02 12.40 -0.18
CA LEU A 19 3.09 13.84 -0.39
C LEU A 19 4.50 14.36 -0.09
N THR A 20 4.89 15.45 -0.76
CA THR A 20 6.15 16.14 -0.50
C THR A 20 5.87 17.56 -0.02
N ALA A 21 6.41 17.93 1.13
CA ALA A 21 6.34 19.27 1.69
C ALA A 21 7.29 20.25 0.96
N ALA A 22 7.11 21.54 1.17
CA ALA A 22 7.98 22.57 0.59
C ALA A 22 9.39 22.57 1.19
N ASP A 23 9.55 22.07 2.42
CA ASP A 23 10.85 21.89 3.07
C ASP A 23 11.62 20.65 2.55
N GLY A 24 11.06 19.92 1.58
CA GLY A 24 11.64 18.70 1.01
C GLY A 24 11.28 17.42 1.78
N SER A 25 10.56 17.50 2.89
CA SER A 25 10.12 16.31 3.62
C SER A 25 9.19 15.46 2.76
N TYR A 26 9.50 14.18 2.64
CA TYR A 26 8.68 13.20 1.94
C TYR A 26 7.89 12.36 2.95
N VAL A 27 6.57 12.37 2.82
CA VAL A 27 5.65 11.71 3.74
C VAL A 27 4.89 10.60 3.02
N GLN A 28 5.07 9.38 3.46
CA GLN A 28 4.24 8.24 3.08
C GLN A 28 3.25 7.94 4.20
N SER A 29 2.02 7.66 3.82
CA SER A 29 0.95 7.34 4.76
C SER A 29 -0.02 6.34 4.15
N ARG A 30 -0.78 5.63 5.00
CA ARG A 30 -1.74 4.63 4.54
C ARG A 30 -2.83 4.35 5.54
N THR A 31 -3.92 3.71 5.06
CA THR A 31 -4.85 2.95 5.88
C THR A 31 -4.54 1.46 5.78
N ILE A 32 -4.87 0.70 6.82
CA ILE A 32 -4.90 -0.77 6.81
C ILE A 32 -6.27 -1.18 7.36
N GLU A 33 -7.07 -1.83 6.53
CA GLU A 33 -8.33 -2.42 6.96
C GLU A 33 -8.16 -3.96 6.96
N TRP A 34 -8.44 -4.57 8.11
CA TRP A 34 -8.22 -5.99 8.34
C TRP A 34 -9.52 -6.67 8.77
N ALA A 35 -10.05 -7.54 7.93
CA ALA A 35 -11.36 -8.17 8.17
C ALA A 35 -11.30 -9.46 9.02
N ARG A 36 -10.11 -9.93 9.40
CA ARG A 36 -9.93 -11.23 10.07
C ARG A 36 -9.92 -11.17 11.61
N GLY A 37 -10.42 -10.11 12.20
CA GLY A 37 -10.41 -9.89 13.66
C GLY A 37 -9.53 -8.73 14.07
N VAL A 38 -9.08 -8.70 15.32
CA VAL A 38 -8.19 -7.64 15.81
C VAL A 38 -6.83 -7.77 15.13
N LEU A 39 -6.42 -6.74 14.40
CA LEU A 39 -5.07 -6.65 13.87
C LEU A 39 -4.11 -6.43 15.04
N GLN A 40 -3.29 -7.41 15.33
CA GLN A 40 -2.19 -7.23 16.28
C GLN A 40 -1.08 -6.44 15.59
N SER A 41 -0.89 -5.20 16.03
CA SER A 41 0.13 -4.31 15.50
C SER A 41 1.01 -3.79 16.63
N GLU A 42 2.30 -3.72 16.37
CA GLU A 42 3.29 -3.22 17.32
C GLU A 42 4.26 -2.28 16.59
N TYR A 43 4.75 -1.26 17.30
CA TYR A 43 5.92 -0.53 16.83
C TYR A 43 7.15 -1.41 17.01
N VAL A 44 7.90 -1.61 15.93
CA VAL A 44 9.10 -2.44 15.91
C VAL A 44 10.31 -1.58 15.60
N VAL A 45 11.35 -1.74 16.41
CA VAL A 45 12.67 -1.15 16.16
C VAL A 45 13.65 -2.27 15.89
N ILE A 46 14.31 -2.24 14.74
CA ILE A 46 15.39 -3.16 14.37
C ILE A 46 16.69 -2.36 14.40
N PRO A 47 17.58 -2.57 15.36
CA PRO A 47 18.88 -1.86 15.38
C PRO A 47 19.84 -2.41 14.33
N ARG A 48 20.83 -1.60 13.94
CA ARG A 48 21.96 -2.08 13.13
C ARG A 48 22.63 -3.27 13.80
N GLY A 49 23.08 -4.23 13.01
CA GLY A 49 23.76 -5.42 13.49
C GLY A 49 22.82 -6.52 13.99
N GLN A 50 21.50 -6.28 14.05
CA GLN A 50 20.56 -7.34 14.40
C GLN A 50 20.56 -8.43 13.34
N TRP A 51 20.71 -9.67 13.81
CA TRP A 51 20.56 -10.85 12.98
C TRP A 51 19.08 -11.21 12.84
N LEU A 52 18.66 -11.48 11.60
CA LEU A 52 17.30 -11.86 11.25
C LEU A 52 17.30 -13.14 10.42
N ARG A 53 16.21 -13.87 10.51
CA ARG A 53 15.95 -15.07 9.70
C ARG A 53 14.55 -14.99 9.11
N SER A 54 14.44 -15.34 7.85
CA SER A 54 13.15 -15.44 7.19
C SER A 54 12.39 -16.70 7.62
N PHE A 55 11.07 -16.58 7.63
CA PHE A 55 10.17 -17.71 7.68
C PHE A 55 10.03 -18.36 6.30
N THR A 56 9.61 -19.61 6.31
CA THR A 56 9.14 -20.37 5.16
C THR A 56 7.81 -21.02 5.51
N PRO A 57 7.09 -21.64 4.56
CA PRO A 57 5.88 -22.40 4.89
C PRO A 57 6.08 -23.55 5.89
N LEU A 58 7.32 -23.96 6.14
CA LEU A 58 7.64 -25.04 7.07
C LEU A 58 8.17 -24.56 8.43
N GLY A 59 8.55 -23.28 8.56
CA GLY A 59 9.06 -22.72 9.80
C GLY A 59 10.04 -21.58 9.61
N ALA A 60 10.79 -21.21 10.65
CA ALA A 60 11.79 -20.14 10.62
C ALA A 60 13.16 -20.67 10.14
N ASP A 61 13.24 -21.09 8.90
CA ASP A 61 14.40 -21.76 8.30
C ASP A 61 14.81 -21.17 6.93
N GLY A 62 14.25 -20.02 6.55
CA GLY A 62 14.61 -19.28 5.35
C GLY A 62 15.95 -18.55 5.44
N MET A 63 16.22 -17.67 4.47
CA MET A 63 17.45 -16.91 4.39
C MET A 63 17.73 -16.10 5.66
N THR A 64 19.00 -15.90 5.95
CA THR A 64 19.46 -15.11 7.08
C THR A 64 20.15 -13.83 6.59
N PHE A 65 19.97 -12.74 7.33
CA PHE A 65 20.60 -11.46 7.00
C PHE A 65 20.82 -10.65 8.28
N THR A 66 21.81 -9.74 8.23
CA THR A 66 22.11 -8.85 9.34
C THR A 66 21.74 -7.41 8.93
N ALA A 67 21.05 -6.70 9.79
CA ALA A 67 20.61 -5.33 9.52
C ALA A 67 21.82 -4.40 9.35
N LYS A 68 21.94 -3.80 8.16
CA LYS A 68 22.91 -2.74 7.85
C LYS A 68 22.40 -1.39 8.31
N TYR A 69 21.08 -1.18 8.24
CA TYR A 69 20.40 0.04 8.63
C TYR A 69 19.45 -0.23 9.79
N GLY A 70 19.36 0.75 10.72
CA GLY A 70 18.34 0.79 11.75
C GLY A 70 16.97 1.07 11.11
N VAL A 71 15.93 0.41 11.60
CA VAL A 71 14.56 0.48 11.07
C VAL A 71 13.59 0.78 12.19
N VAL A 72 12.59 1.62 11.90
CA VAL A 72 11.37 1.75 12.68
C VAL A 72 10.20 1.40 11.78
N GLY A 73 9.31 0.54 12.26
CA GLY A 73 8.17 0.08 11.49
C GLY A 73 6.97 -0.28 12.34
N LEU A 74 5.85 -0.50 11.68
CA LEU A 74 4.62 -1.03 12.23
C LEU A 74 4.45 -2.47 11.75
N SER A 75 4.35 -3.42 12.68
CA SER A 75 4.11 -4.82 12.35
C SER A 75 2.63 -5.14 12.22
N VAL A 76 2.34 -6.26 11.58
CA VAL A 76 1.02 -6.89 11.53
C VAL A 76 1.16 -8.37 11.87
N VAL A 77 0.19 -8.91 12.62
CA VAL A 77 0.14 -10.32 13.03
C VAL A 77 1.24 -10.68 14.04
N GLN A 78 2.49 -10.37 13.74
CA GLN A 78 3.65 -10.59 14.62
C GLN A 78 4.79 -9.62 14.29
N LYS A 79 5.69 -9.41 15.23
CA LYS A 79 6.74 -8.38 15.16
C LYS A 79 7.70 -8.51 13.97
N GLU A 80 7.87 -9.71 13.42
CA GLU A 80 8.73 -9.96 12.27
C GLU A 80 8.11 -9.50 10.94
N PHE A 81 6.80 -9.24 10.89
CA PHE A 81 6.06 -8.87 9.69
C PHE A 81 5.79 -7.38 9.67
N ILE A 82 6.78 -6.60 9.23
CA ILE A 82 6.64 -5.15 9.10
C ILE A 82 5.75 -4.82 7.90
N ALA A 83 4.60 -4.21 8.18
CA ALA A 83 3.66 -3.80 7.14
C ALA A 83 4.02 -2.46 6.50
N GLU A 84 4.59 -1.55 7.28
CA GLU A 84 5.06 -0.23 6.83
C GLU A 84 6.24 0.19 7.71
N GLY A 85 7.24 0.86 7.14
CA GLY A 85 8.38 1.32 7.93
C GLY A 85 9.31 2.23 7.14
N ILE A 86 10.28 2.75 7.87
CA ILE A 86 11.35 3.61 7.35
C ILE A 86 12.67 3.22 7.99
N ASN A 87 13.76 3.31 7.25
CA ASN A 87 15.09 3.14 7.79
C ASN A 87 15.81 4.48 8.01
N GLU A 88 16.95 4.43 8.67
CA GLU A 88 17.75 5.61 8.99
C GLU A 88 18.37 6.31 7.77
N ALA A 89 18.40 5.68 6.59
CA ALA A 89 18.77 6.31 5.32
C ALA A 89 17.58 7.04 4.68
N GLY A 90 16.36 6.92 5.25
CA GLY A 90 15.13 7.51 4.75
C GLY A 90 14.41 6.66 3.69
N LEU A 91 14.93 5.47 3.36
CA LEU A 91 14.18 4.53 2.52
C LEU A 91 12.95 4.05 3.30
N SER A 92 11.78 4.13 2.67
CA SER A 92 10.50 3.66 3.21
C SER A 92 9.94 2.53 2.36
N ALA A 93 9.25 1.59 3.00
CA ALA A 93 8.59 0.49 2.30
C ALA A 93 7.33 0.06 3.03
N GLY A 94 6.34 -0.39 2.26
CA GLY A 94 5.07 -0.90 2.80
C GLY A 94 4.50 -2.01 1.93
N LEU A 95 3.80 -2.95 2.56
CA LEU A 95 3.10 -4.05 1.87
C LEU A 95 1.59 -3.77 1.80
N PHE A 96 0.97 -4.24 0.72
CA PHE A 96 -0.46 -4.12 0.46
C PHE A 96 -1.00 -5.46 -0.04
N PHE A 97 -2.20 -5.83 0.36
CA PHE A 97 -2.83 -7.08 -0.06
C PHE A 97 -3.13 -7.07 -1.57
N PHE A 98 -2.70 -8.13 -2.26
CA PHE A 98 -2.75 -8.22 -3.74
C PHE A 98 -3.33 -9.56 -4.22
N PRO A 99 -4.57 -9.90 -3.82
CA PRO A 99 -5.18 -11.18 -4.11
C PRO A 99 -5.46 -11.35 -5.61
N GLN A 100 -5.40 -12.61 -6.07
CA GLN A 100 -5.76 -13.06 -7.43
C GLN A 100 -4.82 -12.61 -8.56
N TYR A 101 -4.06 -11.54 -8.37
CA TYR A 101 -3.15 -10.99 -9.38
C TYR A 101 -1.70 -11.34 -9.09
N GLY A 102 -1.30 -11.29 -7.83
CA GLY A 102 0.04 -11.68 -7.41
C GLY A 102 0.25 -13.19 -7.47
N GLY A 103 1.47 -13.59 -7.76
CA GLY A 103 1.86 -15.00 -7.76
C GLY A 103 3.37 -15.13 -7.65
N TYR A 104 3.82 -15.79 -6.59
CA TYR A 104 5.24 -16.06 -6.34
C TYR A 104 5.62 -17.43 -6.91
N GLU A 105 6.93 -17.69 -6.97
CA GLU A 105 7.41 -19.02 -7.28
C GLU A 105 6.99 -20.04 -6.20
N PRO A 106 6.77 -21.33 -6.55
CA PRO A 106 6.53 -22.38 -5.59
C PRO A 106 7.67 -22.48 -4.57
N TYR A 107 7.34 -22.72 -3.31
CA TYR A 107 8.33 -22.96 -2.28
C TYR A 107 9.13 -24.24 -2.54
N GLU A 108 10.46 -24.14 -2.40
CA GLU A 108 11.40 -25.25 -2.56
C GLU A 108 12.35 -25.30 -1.36
N PRO A 109 12.26 -26.31 -0.48
CA PRO A 109 13.11 -26.42 0.71
C PRO A 109 14.62 -26.42 0.41
N ALA A 110 15.02 -26.93 -0.75
CA ALA A 110 16.42 -26.96 -1.17
C ALA A 110 17.02 -25.54 -1.43
N GLN A 111 16.18 -24.52 -1.44
CA GLN A 111 16.57 -23.12 -1.68
C GLN A 111 16.29 -22.23 -0.47
N ASN A 112 16.22 -22.78 0.73
CA ASN A 112 15.97 -22.02 1.95
C ASN A 112 17.01 -20.92 2.22
N ASP A 113 18.25 -21.12 1.77
CA ASP A 113 19.34 -20.14 1.89
C ASP A 113 19.07 -18.81 1.19
N ARG A 114 18.16 -18.78 0.21
CA ARG A 114 17.72 -17.57 -0.51
C ARG A 114 16.20 -17.32 -0.43
N THR A 115 15.48 -18.11 0.37
CA THR A 115 14.02 -17.97 0.53
C THR A 115 13.68 -16.86 1.51
N LEU A 116 12.85 -15.92 1.06
CA LEU A 116 12.33 -14.79 1.83
C LEU A 116 10.80 -14.83 1.86
N ALA A 117 10.22 -14.80 3.05
CA ALA A 117 8.77 -14.66 3.20
C ALA A 117 8.28 -13.29 2.67
N ASP A 118 7.18 -13.30 1.96
CA ASP A 118 6.54 -12.10 1.42
C ASP A 118 6.22 -11.05 2.50
N LEU A 119 5.76 -11.47 3.67
CA LEU A 119 5.48 -10.60 4.82
C LEU A 119 6.75 -10.04 5.50
N GLN A 120 7.94 -10.60 5.20
CA GLN A 120 9.23 -10.10 5.69
C GLN A 120 10.01 -9.29 4.65
N PHE A 121 9.46 -9.14 3.44
CA PHE A 121 10.12 -8.39 2.38
C PHE A 121 10.39 -6.93 2.79
N VAL A 122 9.45 -6.27 3.45
CA VAL A 122 9.64 -4.89 3.96
C VAL A 122 10.81 -4.81 4.94
N ALA A 123 10.89 -5.75 5.89
CA ALA A 123 12.01 -5.81 6.85
C ALA A 123 13.35 -6.02 6.14
N TRP A 124 13.40 -6.88 5.13
CA TRP A 124 14.60 -7.12 4.34
C TRP A 124 15.01 -5.87 3.55
N VAL A 125 14.07 -5.24 2.86
CA VAL A 125 14.34 -4.01 2.10
C VAL A 125 14.90 -2.92 3.01
N LEU A 126 14.24 -2.63 4.10
CA LEU A 126 14.62 -1.53 5.00
C LEU A 126 15.92 -1.80 5.75
N THR A 127 16.22 -3.06 6.07
CA THR A 127 17.47 -3.39 6.77
C THR A 127 18.68 -3.48 5.85
N GLN A 128 18.51 -3.71 4.54
CA GLN A 128 19.61 -3.99 3.63
C GLN A 128 19.97 -2.84 2.69
N PHE A 129 19.03 -1.96 2.33
CA PHE A 129 19.18 -0.99 1.24
C PHE A 129 18.90 0.44 1.69
N SER A 130 19.45 1.40 0.91
CA SER A 130 19.23 2.83 1.08
C SER A 130 18.53 3.48 -0.11
N THR A 131 18.47 2.80 -1.25
CA THR A 131 17.86 3.31 -2.49
C THR A 131 16.97 2.29 -3.18
N VAL A 132 16.05 2.77 -3.99
CA VAL A 132 15.19 1.94 -4.86
C VAL A 132 16.04 1.13 -5.85
N ASP A 133 17.09 1.71 -6.40
CA ASP A 133 17.92 1.02 -7.40
C ASP A 133 18.70 -0.15 -6.79
N GLU A 134 19.16 -0.04 -5.54
CA GLU A 134 19.74 -1.16 -4.81
C GLU A 134 18.74 -2.31 -4.63
N VAL A 135 17.48 -1.99 -4.29
CA VAL A 135 16.42 -2.99 -4.17
C VAL A 135 16.15 -3.67 -5.51
N LYS A 136 16.02 -2.88 -6.61
CA LYS A 136 15.81 -3.41 -7.96
C LYS A 136 16.92 -4.38 -8.38
N ALA A 137 18.17 -4.05 -8.06
CA ALA A 137 19.31 -4.90 -8.38
C ALA A 137 19.34 -6.20 -7.56
N ALA A 138 18.84 -6.18 -6.32
CA ALA A 138 18.95 -7.29 -5.38
C ALA A 138 17.79 -8.28 -5.43
N VAL A 139 16.58 -7.84 -5.84
CA VAL A 139 15.36 -8.66 -5.74
C VAL A 139 15.43 -9.97 -6.51
N GLY A 140 16.15 -10.03 -7.63
CA GLY A 140 16.39 -11.27 -8.40
C GLY A 140 17.28 -12.30 -7.70
N GLY A 141 17.99 -11.89 -6.64
CA GLY A 141 18.84 -12.77 -5.84
C GLY A 141 18.09 -13.56 -4.76
N VAL A 142 16.86 -13.18 -4.45
CA VAL A 142 16.02 -13.82 -3.42
C VAL A 142 14.82 -14.53 -4.04
N ARG A 143 14.34 -15.58 -3.39
CA ARG A 143 13.08 -16.25 -3.73
C ARG A 143 12.01 -15.81 -2.75
N ILE A 144 11.10 -14.98 -3.22
CA ILE A 144 9.97 -14.56 -2.40
C ILE A 144 8.89 -15.64 -2.46
N VAL A 145 8.42 -16.07 -1.29
CA VAL A 145 7.39 -17.09 -1.15
C VAL A 145 6.26 -16.62 -0.24
N ALA A 146 5.04 -17.06 -0.55
CA ALA A 146 3.91 -16.83 0.34
C ALA A 146 3.98 -17.77 1.54
N LEU A 147 3.78 -17.25 2.74
CA LEU A 147 3.56 -18.09 3.93
C LEU A 147 2.18 -18.73 3.89
N GLU A 148 1.19 -18.02 3.37
CA GLU A 148 -0.17 -18.49 3.11
C GLU A 148 -0.56 -18.24 1.65
N LYS A 149 -1.01 -19.29 0.96
CA LYS A 149 -1.34 -19.23 -0.48
C LYS A 149 -2.37 -18.14 -0.87
N THR A 150 -3.19 -17.71 0.08
CA THR A 150 -4.25 -16.73 -0.14
C THR A 150 -3.87 -15.30 0.27
N SER A 151 -2.67 -15.09 0.79
CA SER A 151 -2.23 -13.82 1.38
C SER A 151 -1.12 -13.15 0.57
N VAL A 152 -1.23 -13.16 -0.75
CA VAL A 152 -0.26 -12.51 -1.64
C VAL A 152 -0.32 -10.99 -1.48
N VAL A 153 0.84 -10.36 -1.45
CA VAL A 153 1.00 -8.91 -1.30
C VAL A 153 1.84 -8.32 -2.44
N HIS A 154 1.72 -7.00 -2.64
CA HIS A 154 2.64 -6.19 -3.43
C HIS A 154 3.19 -5.07 -2.56
N TRP A 155 4.19 -4.35 -3.02
CA TRP A 155 4.93 -3.42 -2.18
C TRP A 155 5.10 -2.06 -2.82
N ARG A 156 5.10 -1.04 -1.97
CA ARG A 156 5.50 0.32 -2.28
C ARG A 156 6.86 0.56 -1.64
N ILE A 157 7.81 1.14 -2.37
CA ILE A 157 9.15 1.49 -1.90
C ILE A 157 9.41 2.93 -2.31
N GLY A 158 9.85 3.78 -1.38
CA GLY A 158 10.05 5.20 -1.62
C GLY A 158 11.34 5.72 -1.00
N GLU A 159 11.93 6.71 -1.66
CA GLU A 159 13.15 7.39 -1.27
C GLU A 159 12.90 8.80 -0.72
N PRO A 160 13.84 9.36 0.06
CA PRO A 160 13.76 10.76 0.50
C PRO A 160 13.63 11.78 -0.64
N SER A 161 14.12 11.43 -1.83
CA SER A 161 13.96 12.26 -3.05
C SER A 161 12.51 12.46 -3.50
N GLY A 162 11.58 11.66 -2.96
CA GLY A 162 10.19 11.60 -3.39
C GLY A 162 9.94 10.56 -4.50
N ARG A 163 10.99 9.94 -5.04
CA ARG A 163 10.85 8.82 -5.98
C ARG A 163 10.21 7.63 -5.28
N GLN A 164 9.26 7.03 -5.93
CA GLN A 164 8.53 5.86 -5.42
C GLN A 164 8.33 4.83 -6.52
N VAL A 165 8.43 3.55 -6.16
CA VAL A 165 8.11 2.43 -7.04
C VAL A 165 7.10 1.50 -6.40
N VAL A 166 6.35 0.81 -7.25
CA VAL A 166 5.53 -0.35 -6.88
C VAL A 166 6.24 -1.60 -7.39
N LEU A 167 6.36 -2.60 -6.54
CA LEU A 167 6.83 -3.94 -6.91
C LEU A 167 5.65 -4.91 -6.85
N GLU A 168 5.37 -5.55 -7.97
CA GLU A 168 4.41 -6.65 -8.11
C GLU A 168 5.13 -7.90 -8.61
N ILE A 169 4.82 -9.04 -8.02
CA ILE A 169 5.32 -10.33 -8.52
C ILE A 169 4.15 -11.08 -9.13
N VAL A 170 4.23 -11.32 -10.42
CA VAL A 170 3.20 -11.98 -11.22
C VAL A 170 3.81 -13.18 -11.94
N GLY A 171 3.26 -14.36 -11.70
CA GLY A 171 3.82 -15.59 -12.27
C GLY A 171 5.28 -15.86 -11.89
N GLY A 172 5.69 -15.46 -10.68
CA GLY A 172 7.07 -15.58 -10.19
C GLY A 172 8.03 -14.49 -10.69
N VAL A 173 7.57 -13.58 -11.55
CA VAL A 173 8.41 -12.53 -12.15
C VAL A 173 8.19 -11.19 -11.42
N PRO A 174 9.24 -10.52 -10.92
CA PRO A 174 9.13 -9.19 -10.33
C PRO A 174 8.97 -8.11 -11.41
N HIS A 175 7.96 -7.25 -11.24
CA HIS A 175 7.69 -6.09 -12.07
C HIS A 175 7.79 -4.83 -11.23
N PHE A 176 8.63 -3.88 -11.64
CA PHE A 176 8.76 -2.58 -11.00
C PHE A 176 8.11 -1.50 -11.85
N TYR A 177 7.25 -0.71 -11.23
CA TYR A 177 6.58 0.43 -11.83
C TYR A 177 6.98 1.71 -11.10
N GLU A 178 7.42 2.74 -11.83
CA GLU A 178 7.61 4.08 -11.24
C GLU A 178 6.24 4.63 -10.86
N ASN A 179 6.08 5.07 -9.62
CA ASN A 179 4.81 5.53 -9.07
C ASN A 179 4.77 7.07 -8.96
N GLU A 180 4.61 7.73 -10.09
CA GLU A 180 4.49 9.18 -10.16
C GLU A 180 3.17 9.69 -9.57
N VAL A 181 2.12 8.86 -9.60
CA VAL A 181 0.81 9.17 -9.01
C VAL A 181 0.88 9.18 -7.48
N GLY A 182 1.87 8.51 -6.87
CA GLY A 182 2.07 8.46 -5.42
C GLY A 182 0.93 7.79 -4.64
N VAL A 183 0.20 6.87 -5.28
CA VAL A 183 -0.92 6.13 -4.71
C VAL A 183 -0.72 4.64 -4.92
N LEU A 184 -1.10 3.85 -3.94
CA LEU A 184 -1.25 2.40 -4.07
C LEU A 184 -2.45 1.93 -3.27
N THR A 185 -3.23 1.00 -3.85
CA THR A 185 -4.33 0.33 -3.13
C THR A 185 -4.11 -1.18 -3.15
N ASN A 186 -5.02 -1.94 -3.71
CA ASN A 186 -4.96 -3.39 -3.80
C ASN A 186 -5.10 -3.82 -5.27
N ALA A 187 -5.57 -5.05 -5.50
CA ALA A 187 -5.87 -5.53 -6.85
C ALA A 187 -6.96 -4.68 -7.57
N PRO A 188 -6.93 -4.60 -8.89
CA PRO A 188 -5.98 -5.17 -9.84
C PRO A 188 -4.61 -4.51 -9.84
N GLY A 189 -3.69 -5.00 -10.70
CA GLY A 189 -2.31 -4.53 -10.79
C GLY A 189 -2.16 -3.04 -11.07
N PHE A 190 -1.00 -2.49 -10.70
CA PHE A 190 -0.74 -1.05 -10.71
C PHE A 190 -0.86 -0.44 -12.13
N GLU A 191 -0.37 -1.12 -13.15
CA GLU A 191 -0.48 -0.66 -14.55
C GLU A 191 -1.94 -0.54 -14.99
N TRP A 192 -2.78 -1.51 -14.57
CA TRP A 192 -4.21 -1.45 -14.82
C TRP A 192 -4.86 -0.25 -14.10
N GLN A 193 -4.48 0.02 -12.85
CA GLN A 193 -4.97 1.16 -12.08
C GLN A 193 -4.64 2.49 -12.79
N LEU A 194 -3.42 2.63 -13.33
CA LEU A 194 -3.03 3.79 -14.13
C LEU A 194 -3.87 3.91 -15.40
N THR A 195 -4.09 2.80 -16.10
CA THR A 195 -4.94 2.78 -17.30
C THR A 195 -6.38 3.19 -16.98
N ASN A 196 -6.92 2.74 -15.84
CA ASN A 196 -8.27 3.08 -15.40
C ASN A 196 -8.45 4.58 -15.13
N LEU A 197 -7.40 5.33 -14.75
CA LEU A 197 -7.49 6.78 -14.57
C LEU A 197 -7.94 7.51 -15.84
N ASN A 198 -7.70 6.95 -17.03
CA ASN A 198 -8.16 7.55 -18.30
C ASN A 198 -9.68 7.67 -18.38
N ASN A 199 -10.44 6.83 -17.67
CA ASN A 199 -11.90 6.93 -17.62
C ASN A 199 -12.38 8.20 -16.87
N TYR A 200 -11.47 8.86 -16.15
CA TYR A 200 -11.75 10.02 -15.28
C TYR A 200 -11.05 11.29 -15.74
N VAL A 201 -10.59 11.35 -16.99
CA VAL A 201 -9.89 12.49 -17.59
C VAL A 201 -10.73 13.77 -17.57
N ASN A 202 -12.05 13.66 -17.45
CA ASN A 202 -12.98 14.78 -17.35
C ASN A 202 -13.08 15.39 -15.95
N LEU A 203 -12.51 14.76 -14.92
CA LEU A 203 -12.54 15.26 -13.55
C LEU A 203 -11.48 16.34 -13.32
N TYR A 204 -11.86 17.43 -12.66
CA TYR A 204 -10.96 18.54 -12.31
C TYR A 204 -11.47 19.30 -11.07
N PRO A 205 -10.60 20.00 -10.34
CA PRO A 205 -11.01 20.80 -9.19
C PRO A 205 -11.80 22.04 -9.65
N GLY A 206 -12.80 22.43 -8.84
CA GLY A 206 -13.64 23.59 -9.09
C GLY A 206 -14.95 23.26 -9.81
N ASP A 207 -15.58 24.27 -10.37
CA ASP A 207 -16.93 24.17 -10.93
C ASP A 207 -16.93 23.89 -12.42
N ALA A 208 -17.84 23.02 -12.85
CA ALA A 208 -18.08 22.76 -14.27
C ALA A 208 -18.64 24.02 -14.95
N PRO A 209 -18.25 24.31 -16.21
CA PRO A 209 -18.77 25.45 -16.93
C PRO A 209 -20.24 25.27 -17.28
N VAL A 210 -20.96 26.40 -17.40
CA VAL A 210 -22.31 26.39 -17.96
C VAL A 210 -22.27 25.92 -19.41
N ARG A 211 -23.15 25.00 -19.77
CA ARG A 211 -23.26 24.42 -21.13
C ARG A 211 -24.68 24.52 -21.64
N ARG A 212 -24.83 24.49 -22.96
CA ARG A 212 -26.14 24.36 -23.62
C ARG A 212 -26.22 22.95 -24.25
N LEU A 213 -27.36 22.30 -24.02
CA LEU A 213 -27.77 21.10 -24.71
C LEU A 213 -29.09 21.43 -25.39
N ASP A 214 -29.06 21.58 -26.71
CA ASP A 214 -30.18 22.07 -27.50
C ASP A 214 -30.79 23.38 -26.92
N GLY A 215 -32.05 23.37 -26.56
CA GLY A 215 -32.76 24.48 -25.93
C GLY A 215 -32.56 24.66 -24.41
N VAL A 216 -31.84 23.71 -23.76
CA VAL A 216 -31.68 23.67 -22.29
C VAL A 216 -30.33 24.19 -21.88
N THR A 217 -30.31 25.09 -20.90
CA THR A 217 -29.06 25.57 -20.27
C THR A 217 -28.75 24.71 -19.04
N LEU A 218 -27.64 23.99 -19.09
CA LEU A 218 -27.12 23.19 -17.98
C LEU A 218 -26.20 24.05 -17.11
N ARG A 219 -26.48 24.07 -15.82
CA ARG A 219 -25.69 24.81 -14.82
C ARG A 219 -25.19 23.85 -13.75
N PRO A 220 -23.98 24.05 -13.20
CA PRO A 220 -23.53 23.28 -12.05
C PRO A 220 -24.45 23.50 -10.85
N THR A 221 -24.66 22.46 -10.06
CA THR A 221 -25.45 22.50 -8.83
C THR A 221 -24.49 22.36 -7.65
N GLY A 222 -24.27 23.46 -6.93
CA GLY A 222 -23.29 23.51 -5.83
C GLY A 222 -21.83 23.66 -6.33
N GLY A 223 -20.90 23.84 -5.38
CA GLY A 223 -19.47 23.95 -5.65
C GLY A 223 -18.82 22.59 -5.96
N ASN A 224 -17.64 22.64 -6.59
CA ASN A 224 -16.80 21.47 -6.93
C ASN A 224 -17.47 20.46 -7.89
N SER A 225 -18.37 20.93 -8.73
CA SER A 225 -19.06 20.09 -9.72
C SER A 225 -18.15 19.47 -10.78
N GLY A 226 -16.90 19.94 -10.90
CA GLY A 226 -15.87 19.31 -11.72
C GLY A 226 -15.46 17.90 -11.24
N PHE A 227 -15.77 17.55 -9.99
CA PHE A 227 -15.59 16.19 -9.46
C PHE A 227 -16.85 15.31 -9.54
N LEU A 228 -17.89 15.77 -10.23
CA LEU A 228 -19.08 14.93 -10.42
C LEU A 228 -18.73 13.69 -11.25
N GLY A 229 -18.95 12.52 -10.66
CA GLY A 229 -18.55 11.22 -11.23
C GLY A 229 -17.32 10.61 -10.58
N LEU A 230 -16.70 11.30 -9.61
CA LEU A 230 -15.65 10.67 -8.78
C LEU A 230 -16.25 9.45 -8.05
N PRO A 231 -15.65 8.23 -8.19
CA PRO A 231 -16.26 7.03 -7.64
C PRO A 231 -16.24 7.02 -6.11
N GLY A 232 -17.36 6.68 -5.48
CA GLY A 232 -17.56 6.76 -4.02
C GLY A 232 -17.50 5.43 -3.28
N ASP A 233 -17.47 4.29 -3.99
CA ASP A 233 -17.47 2.97 -3.36
C ASP A 233 -16.11 2.57 -2.75
N ALA A 234 -16.10 1.48 -1.97
CA ALA A 234 -14.93 1.01 -1.23
C ALA A 234 -14.00 0.08 -2.04
N THR A 235 -14.29 -0.19 -3.31
CA THR A 235 -13.44 -1.08 -4.13
C THR A 235 -12.04 -0.48 -4.34
N PRO A 236 -10.99 -1.31 -4.49
CA PRO A 236 -9.63 -0.81 -4.71
C PRO A 236 -9.50 0.14 -5.90
N PRO A 237 -10.12 -0.12 -7.08
CA PRO A 237 -10.08 0.84 -8.19
C PRO A 237 -10.68 2.20 -7.86
N SER A 238 -11.82 2.21 -7.19
CA SER A 238 -12.50 3.45 -6.80
C SER A 238 -11.71 4.23 -5.77
N ARG A 239 -11.10 3.54 -4.80
CA ARG A 239 -10.21 4.17 -3.81
C ARG A 239 -8.94 4.72 -4.47
N PHE A 240 -8.36 4.00 -5.45
CA PHE A 240 -7.20 4.47 -6.21
C PHE A 240 -7.49 5.77 -6.93
N VAL A 241 -8.61 5.85 -7.66
CA VAL A 241 -9.04 7.05 -8.38
C VAL A 241 -9.23 8.22 -7.42
N ARG A 242 -9.99 8.04 -6.33
CA ARG A 242 -10.20 9.11 -5.33
C ARG A 242 -8.88 9.59 -4.74
N ALA A 243 -8.01 8.66 -4.35
CA ALA A 243 -6.72 9.00 -3.75
C ALA A 243 -5.83 9.77 -4.73
N ALA A 244 -5.82 9.39 -6.02
CA ALA A 244 -5.07 10.08 -7.05
C ALA A 244 -5.53 11.54 -7.21
N PHE A 245 -6.84 11.77 -7.31
CA PHE A 245 -7.39 13.12 -7.45
C PHE A 245 -7.22 13.96 -6.18
N TYR A 246 -7.49 13.41 -4.99
CA TYR A 246 -7.30 14.12 -3.73
C TYR A 246 -5.84 14.50 -3.50
N ARG A 247 -4.91 13.58 -3.78
CA ARG A 247 -3.48 13.87 -3.71
C ARG A 247 -3.06 14.96 -4.70
N ALA A 248 -3.48 14.85 -5.95
CA ALA A 248 -3.09 15.77 -7.02
C ALA A 248 -3.61 17.20 -6.79
N THR A 249 -4.73 17.36 -6.09
CA THR A 249 -5.34 18.66 -5.79
C THR A 249 -5.01 19.17 -4.38
N ALA A 250 -4.32 18.36 -3.57
CA ALA A 250 -3.91 18.76 -2.23
C ALA A 250 -2.88 19.91 -2.30
N PRO A 251 -3.07 21.02 -1.56
CA PRO A 251 -2.08 22.07 -1.51
C PRO A 251 -0.79 21.57 -0.86
N GLN A 252 0.35 21.97 -1.44
CA GLN A 252 1.64 21.67 -0.83
C GLN A 252 1.77 22.40 0.51
N ARG A 253 2.11 21.67 1.57
CA ARG A 253 2.34 22.22 2.92
C ARG A 253 3.77 22.70 3.08
N ALA A 254 4.00 23.61 4.02
CA ALA A 254 5.33 24.17 4.26
C ALA A 254 6.29 23.13 4.87
N THR A 255 5.80 22.31 5.79
CA THR A 255 6.61 21.38 6.57
C THR A 255 6.12 19.93 6.50
N GLY A 256 7.02 19.00 6.81
CA GLY A 256 6.66 17.57 6.92
C GLY A 256 5.54 17.33 7.93
N PHE A 257 5.54 18.01 9.08
CA PHE A 257 4.50 17.87 10.10
C PHE A 257 3.11 18.30 9.60
N GLU A 258 3.00 19.45 8.94
CA GLU A 258 1.75 19.87 8.32
C GLU A 258 1.30 18.91 7.22
N THR A 259 2.25 18.33 6.50
CA THR A 259 1.98 17.33 5.46
C THR A 259 1.43 16.03 6.07
N VAL A 260 1.94 15.60 7.22
CA VAL A 260 1.37 14.46 7.97
C VAL A 260 -0.10 14.74 8.33
N GLN A 261 -0.42 15.91 8.88
CA GLN A 261 -1.79 16.29 9.18
C GLN A 261 -2.69 16.27 7.94
N GLN A 262 -2.19 16.77 6.82
CA GLN A 262 -2.90 16.72 5.54
C GLN A 262 -3.14 15.28 5.05
N CYS A 263 -2.16 14.38 5.23
CA CYS A 263 -2.32 12.96 4.92
C CYS A 263 -3.48 12.35 5.70
N PHE A 264 -3.62 12.63 6.99
CA PHE A 264 -4.77 12.19 7.78
C PHE A 264 -6.10 12.70 7.21
N HIS A 265 -6.18 13.97 6.85
CA HIS A 265 -7.39 14.53 6.22
C HIS A 265 -7.76 13.82 4.92
N LEU A 266 -6.78 13.50 4.09
CA LEU A 266 -7.02 12.76 2.86
C LEU A 266 -7.45 11.32 3.14
N LEU A 267 -6.75 10.64 4.05
CA LEU A 267 -6.98 9.24 4.36
C LEU A 267 -8.32 8.99 5.08
N ASN A 268 -8.86 9.95 5.84
CA ASN A 268 -10.20 9.85 6.43
C ASN A 268 -11.33 9.63 5.39
N ASN A 269 -11.08 9.96 4.11
CA ASN A 269 -12.03 9.68 3.03
C ASN A 269 -12.03 8.20 2.59
N PHE A 270 -11.19 7.37 3.17
CA PHE A 270 -11.06 5.95 2.88
C PHE A 270 -11.47 5.08 4.07
N ASP A 271 -12.00 5.67 5.13
CA ASP A 271 -12.64 4.92 6.21
C ASP A 271 -13.82 4.12 5.65
N ILE A 272 -13.80 2.82 5.87
CA ILE A 272 -14.86 1.93 5.40
C ILE A 272 -15.93 1.81 6.51
N PRO A 273 -17.17 2.26 6.26
CA PRO A 273 -18.24 2.15 7.26
C PRO A 273 -18.52 0.70 7.63
N ILE A 274 -18.77 0.47 8.92
CA ILE A 274 -19.17 -0.83 9.44
C ILE A 274 -20.42 -1.33 8.70
N GLY A 275 -20.37 -2.59 8.21
CA GLY A 275 -21.47 -3.23 7.50
C GLY A 275 -21.41 -3.14 5.98
N ILE A 276 -20.48 -2.36 5.39
CA ILE A 276 -20.24 -2.39 3.94
C ILE A 276 -19.54 -3.70 3.56
N GLU A 277 -18.59 -4.15 4.36
CA GLU A 277 -17.94 -5.44 4.19
C GLU A 277 -18.60 -6.48 5.11
N PRO A 278 -18.89 -7.70 4.60
CA PRO A 278 -19.43 -8.78 5.41
C PRO A 278 -18.34 -9.34 6.31
N VAL A 279 -18.07 -8.70 7.44
CA VAL A 279 -17.13 -9.14 8.46
C VAL A 279 -17.87 -9.70 9.67
N SER A 280 -17.39 -10.82 10.19
CA SER A 280 -17.96 -11.44 11.39
C SER A 280 -17.62 -10.69 12.68
N TYR A 281 -16.68 -9.72 12.66
CA TYR A 281 -16.33 -8.87 13.81
C TYR A 281 -15.85 -7.49 13.37
N THR A 282 -16.35 -6.47 14.04
CA THR A 282 -16.20 -5.05 13.77
C THR A 282 -15.09 -4.45 14.62
N HIS A 283 -13.88 -4.36 14.07
CA HIS A 283 -12.91 -3.32 14.45
C HIS A 283 -12.07 -2.98 13.23
N LEU A 284 -12.53 -1.98 12.50
CA LEU A 284 -11.94 -1.47 11.28
C LEU A 284 -11.30 -0.11 11.51
N ARG A 285 -10.37 0.01 12.45
CA ARG A 285 -9.56 1.22 12.57
C ARG A 285 -8.11 0.88 12.81
N ALA A 286 -7.29 1.09 11.81
CA ALA A 286 -5.86 1.32 11.98
C ALA A 286 -5.55 2.83 12.19
N HIS A 287 -6.51 3.58 12.74
CA HIS A 287 -6.37 4.98 13.15
C HIS A 287 -6.49 5.15 14.65
N GLU A 288 -6.37 4.12 15.43
CA GLU A 288 -6.09 4.32 16.85
C GLU A 288 -4.64 4.78 16.97
N THR A 289 -4.42 6.06 16.71
CA THR A 289 -3.42 6.78 17.48
C THR A 289 -3.94 6.71 18.91
N ASP A 290 -3.40 5.79 19.68
CA ASP A 290 -3.57 5.83 21.12
C ASP A 290 -3.14 7.22 21.59
N GLN A 291 -4.14 8.06 21.88
CA GLN A 291 -3.96 9.24 22.68
C GLN A 291 -3.87 8.75 24.13
N TYR A 292 -2.65 8.49 24.55
CA TYR A 292 -2.27 8.51 25.95
C TYR A 292 -0.92 9.21 26.11
#